data_d514fc0d9b0f9ade880ed39bec271bb7
#
_entry.id   d514fc0d9b0f9ade880ed39bec271bb7
#
_cell.length_a   1.000
_cell.length_b   1.000
_cell.length_c   1.000
_cell.angle_alpha   90.00
_cell.angle_beta   90.00
_cell.angle_gamma   90.00
#
_symmetry.space_group_name_H-M   'P 1'
#
loop_
_entity.id
_entity.type
_entity.pdbx_description
1 polymer ?
#
loop_
_entity_poly.entity_id
_entity_poly.type
_entity_poly.pdbx_seq_one_letter_code
_entity_poly.pdbx_strand_id
1 'polypeptide(L)'
;FIAFIHFGPNTFTRMEWGNGMEDPRIFDLKNLDTDQWCAAMKEAGMTKVILTAKHHDGFVLWQSRYTQHGIMSSGFQDGKGDIMKELSASCQKYGLKLGIYLSPADLYQIESPEGLYGNLSKYTKRTIPKEVPGRPFANKTTFEFELDDYNEYFMSQLFELLTEYGPIDEVWFDGAHPK
;
A
#
# COMPACT_ATOMS: atom_id res chain seq x y z
N PHE A 1 -11.06 -4.65 20.29
CA PHE A 1 -11.53 -3.80 19.19
C PHE A 1 -10.38 -3.52 18.22
N ILE A 2 -10.72 -3.38 16.93
CA ILE A 2 -9.78 -3.10 15.83
C ILE A 2 -10.20 -1.77 15.20
N ALA A 3 -9.24 -0.88 14.99
CA ALA A 3 -9.42 0.32 14.18
C ALA A 3 -9.17 -0.01 12.70
N PHE A 4 -10.05 0.42 11.84
CA PHE A 4 -9.85 0.36 10.39
C PHE A 4 -9.75 1.78 9.85
N ILE A 5 -8.58 2.16 9.33
CA ILE A 5 -8.35 3.50 8.77
C ILE A 5 -8.45 3.40 7.26
N HIS A 6 -9.53 3.93 6.72
CA HIS A 6 -9.71 4.09 5.29
C HIS A 6 -9.27 5.50 4.89
N PHE A 7 -8.08 5.60 4.32
CA PHE A 7 -7.44 6.87 4.00
C PHE A 7 -6.70 6.79 2.66
N GLY A 8 -6.81 7.81 1.84
CA GLY A 8 -6.21 7.83 0.52
C GLY A 8 -6.69 9.04 -0.31
N PRO A 9 -6.48 9.06 -1.64
CA PRO A 9 -6.94 10.14 -2.52
C PRO A 9 -8.44 10.41 -2.38
N ASN A 10 -9.23 9.39 -2.12
CA ASN A 10 -10.68 9.49 -2.00
C ASN A 10 -11.14 10.35 -0.82
N THR A 11 -10.30 10.51 0.20
CA THR A 11 -10.52 11.45 1.29
C THR A 11 -10.61 12.90 0.77
N PHE A 12 -9.87 13.22 -0.28
CA PHE A 12 -9.82 14.56 -0.89
C PHE A 12 -10.84 14.75 -2.01
N THR A 13 -11.21 13.66 -2.71
CA THR A 13 -12.19 13.70 -3.81
C THR A 13 -13.63 13.49 -3.33
N ARG A 14 -13.84 13.05 -2.10
CA ARG A 14 -15.14 12.67 -1.52
C ARG A 14 -15.82 11.53 -2.30
N MET A 15 -15.03 10.63 -2.85
CA MET A 15 -15.48 9.44 -3.54
C MET A 15 -15.28 8.23 -2.63
N GLU A 16 -16.14 7.24 -2.75
CA GLU A 16 -15.93 5.95 -2.09
C GLU A 16 -14.80 5.18 -2.77
N TRP A 17 -14.86 5.16 -4.10
CA TRP A 17 -13.81 4.61 -4.96
C TRP A 17 -13.35 5.72 -5.90
N GLY A 18 -12.12 5.71 -6.28
CA GLY A 18 -11.64 6.54 -7.37
C GLY A 18 -11.89 5.87 -8.73
N ASN A 19 -11.32 6.45 -9.77
CA ASN A 19 -11.30 5.89 -11.11
C ASN A 19 -9.92 5.29 -11.48
N GLY A 20 -8.95 5.37 -10.58
CA GLY A 20 -7.58 4.90 -10.80
C GLY A 20 -6.68 5.89 -11.53
N MET A 21 -7.25 6.97 -12.08
CA MET A 21 -6.51 7.97 -12.85
C MET A 21 -6.44 9.33 -12.13
N GLU A 22 -6.67 9.33 -10.82
CA GLU A 22 -6.54 10.52 -9.99
C GLU A 22 -5.11 11.06 -10.06
N ASP A 23 -4.99 12.38 -10.23
CA ASP A 23 -3.70 13.04 -10.14
C ASP A 23 -3.14 12.88 -8.71
N PRO A 24 -1.96 12.29 -8.51
CA PRO A 24 -1.37 12.15 -7.18
C PRO A 24 -1.25 13.45 -6.40
N ARG A 25 -1.22 14.61 -7.07
CA ARG A 25 -1.13 15.94 -6.44
C ARG A 25 -2.39 16.35 -5.67
N ILE A 26 -3.53 15.67 -5.90
CA ILE A 26 -4.74 15.89 -5.08
C ILE A 26 -4.55 15.38 -3.65
N PHE A 27 -3.64 14.44 -3.43
CA PHE A 27 -3.25 13.99 -2.10
C PHE A 27 -2.38 15.07 -1.42
N ASP A 28 -3.05 16.10 -0.95
CA ASP A 28 -2.43 17.30 -0.38
C ASP A 28 -2.50 17.27 1.15
N LEU A 29 -1.81 16.33 1.74
CA LEU A 29 -1.79 16.12 3.18
C LEU A 29 -0.89 17.16 3.86
N LYS A 30 -1.48 17.99 4.73
CA LYS A 30 -0.79 19.08 5.43
C LYS A 30 -0.32 18.70 6.83
N ASN A 31 -1.16 17.97 7.55
CA ASN A 31 -0.92 17.64 8.96
C ASN A 31 -1.18 16.15 9.16
N LEU A 32 -0.12 15.39 9.21
CA LEU A 32 -0.18 13.99 9.62
C LEU A 32 0.42 13.85 11.02
N ASP A 33 -0.32 13.23 11.91
CA ASP A 33 0.14 12.87 13.25
C ASP A 33 -0.35 11.48 13.59
N THR A 34 0.43 10.47 13.21
CA THR A 34 0.10 9.07 13.48
C THR A 34 0.23 8.71 14.95
N ASP A 35 1.00 9.46 15.72
CA ASP A 35 1.07 9.33 17.18
C ASP A 35 -0.28 9.71 17.81
N GLN A 36 -0.86 10.81 17.36
CA GLN A 36 -2.20 11.22 17.83
C GLN A 36 -3.26 10.18 17.47
N TRP A 37 -3.19 9.60 16.26
CA TRP A 37 -4.11 8.52 15.88
C TRP A 37 -4.00 7.33 16.84
N CYS A 38 -2.77 6.86 17.06
CA CYS A 38 -2.53 5.69 17.92
C CYS A 38 -2.87 5.96 19.38
N ALA A 39 -2.58 7.17 19.89
CA ALA A 39 -2.96 7.57 21.25
C ALA A 39 -4.48 7.51 21.44
N ALA A 40 -5.26 8.11 20.54
CA ALA A 40 -6.71 8.12 20.60
C ALA A 40 -7.31 6.69 20.50
N MET A 41 -6.80 5.86 19.61
CA MET A 41 -7.23 4.47 19.45
C MET A 41 -6.91 3.65 20.70
N LYS A 42 -5.73 3.84 21.28
CA LYS A 42 -5.33 3.15 22.51
C LYS A 42 -6.22 3.53 23.69
N GLU A 43 -6.52 4.82 23.84
CA GLU A 43 -7.43 5.32 24.87
C GLU A 43 -8.84 4.74 24.71
N ALA A 44 -9.29 4.57 23.46
CA ALA A 44 -10.57 3.92 23.15
C ALA A 44 -10.57 2.38 23.36
N GLY A 45 -9.46 1.80 23.82
CA GLY A 45 -9.34 0.36 24.07
C GLY A 45 -9.11 -0.50 22.82
N MET A 46 -8.68 0.09 21.72
CA MET A 46 -8.32 -0.66 20.52
C MET A 46 -6.97 -1.35 20.69
N THR A 47 -6.80 -2.49 20.03
CA THR A 47 -5.59 -3.32 20.15
C THR A 47 -4.83 -3.50 18.84
N LYS A 48 -5.48 -3.19 17.72
CA LYS A 48 -4.96 -3.32 16.37
C LYS A 48 -5.45 -2.17 15.49
N VAL A 49 -4.62 -1.76 14.56
CA VAL A 49 -4.93 -0.79 13.50
C VAL A 49 -4.72 -1.44 12.15
N ILE A 50 -5.68 -1.33 11.25
CA ILE A 50 -5.55 -1.73 9.84
C ILE A 50 -5.61 -0.46 8.99
N LEU A 51 -4.60 -0.22 8.16
CA LEU A 51 -4.57 0.90 7.22
C LEU A 51 -4.77 0.39 5.79
N THR A 52 -5.59 1.09 5.01
CA THR A 52 -5.66 0.89 3.55
C THR A 52 -4.36 1.37 2.90
N ALA A 53 -3.33 0.51 2.92
CA ALA A 53 -2.05 0.83 2.31
C ALA A 53 -2.18 1.11 0.80
N LYS A 54 -3.03 0.33 0.12
CA LYS A 54 -3.49 0.57 -1.25
C LYS A 54 -4.96 0.18 -1.36
N HIS A 55 -5.82 1.14 -1.69
CA HIS A 55 -7.23 0.90 -2.01
C HIS A 55 -7.41 0.60 -3.50
N HIS A 56 -8.65 0.46 -3.97
CA HIS A 56 -9.00 0.12 -5.36
C HIS A 56 -8.48 1.14 -6.39
N ASP A 57 -8.23 2.39 -6.00
CA ASP A 57 -7.65 3.41 -6.88
C ASP A 57 -6.19 3.12 -7.28
N GLY A 58 -5.53 2.18 -6.61
CA GLY A 58 -4.15 1.81 -6.86
C GLY A 58 -3.11 2.77 -6.27
N PHE A 59 -3.56 3.84 -5.58
CA PHE A 59 -2.65 4.79 -4.94
C PHE A 59 -2.02 4.20 -3.68
N VAL A 60 -0.70 4.21 -3.62
CA VAL A 60 0.05 3.60 -2.50
C VAL A 60 0.46 4.64 -1.46
N LEU A 61 0.33 4.28 -0.18
CA LEU A 61 0.66 5.15 0.96
C LEU A 61 2.07 4.89 1.53
N TRP A 62 2.91 4.17 0.79
CA TRP A 62 4.32 3.88 1.13
C TRP A 62 5.22 4.11 -0.07
N GLN A 63 6.52 4.12 0.13
CA GLN A 63 7.51 4.29 -0.94
C GLN A 63 7.74 2.98 -1.71
N SER A 64 6.72 2.54 -2.45
CA SER A 64 6.82 1.32 -3.26
C SER A 64 7.88 1.45 -4.36
N ARG A 65 8.58 0.34 -4.62
CA ARG A 65 9.52 0.21 -5.76
C ARG A 65 8.81 0.04 -7.11
N TYR A 66 7.52 -0.31 -7.08
CA TYR A 66 6.84 -0.92 -8.24
C TYR A 66 5.80 -0.01 -8.89
N THR A 67 5.58 1.18 -8.37
CA THR A 67 4.64 2.15 -8.94
C THR A 67 5.07 3.58 -8.62
N GLN A 68 4.68 4.50 -9.47
CA GLN A 68 4.75 5.94 -9.22
C GLN A 68 3.37 6.53 -8.88
N HIS A 69 2.31 5.71 -8.93
CA HIS A 69 0.98 6.12 -8.52
C HIS A 69 0.85 6.00 -6.99
N GLY A 70 1.29 7.02 -6.28
CA GLY A 70 1.32 7.01 -4.83
C GLY A 70 1.87 8.30 -4.24
N ILE A 71 2.13 8.26 -2.94
CA ILE A 71 2.60 9.42 -2.17
C ILE A 71 3.92 9.99 -2.69
N MET A 72 4.75 9.20 -3.37
CA MET A 72 6.01 9.65 -3.98
C MET A 72 5.78 10.69 -5.07
N SER A 73 4.62 10.70 -5.71
CA SER A 73 4.22 11.66 -6.75
C SER A 73 3.29 12.76 -6.23
N SER A 74 2.99 12.76 -4.93
CA SER A 74 2.23 13.81 -4.24
C SER A 74 3.14 14.91 -3.71
N GLY A 75 2.54 16.00 -3.21
CA GLY A 75 3.27 17.04 -2.49
C GLY A 75 3.61 16.70 -1.03
N PHE A 76 3.12 15.58 -0.52
CA PHE A 76 3.34 15.20 0.88
C PHE A 76 4.82 14.97 1.16
N GLN A 77 5.38 15.78 2.07
CA GLN A 77 6.81 15.77 2.44
C GLN A 77 7.74 15.78 1.20
N ASP A 78 7.42 16.59 0.21
CA ASP A 78 8.16 16.68 -1.07
C ASP A 78 8.30 15.33 -1.79
N GLY A 79 7.27 14.49 -1.73
CA GLY A 79 7.26 13.14 -2.31
C GLY A 79 8.11 12.10 -1.56
N LYS A 80 8.65 12.44 -0.39
CA LYS A 80 9.49 11.55 0.42
C LYS A 80 8.77 10.94 1.62
N GLY A 81 7.51 11.34 1.84
CA GLY A 81 6.69 10.84 2.93
C GLY A 81 6.40 9.34 2.80
N ASP A 82 6.17 8.68 3.94
CA ASP A 82 5.81 7.27 4.00
C ASP A 82 4.88 7.04 5.19
N ILE A 83 3.57 7.00 4.90
CA ILE A 83 2.54 6.91 5.95
C ILE A 83 2.60 5.55 6.65
N MET A 84 2.89 4.48 5.90
CA MET A 84 3.05 3.14 6.49
C MET A 84 4.20 3.10 7.48
N LYS A 85 5.31 3.75 7.16
CA LYS A 85 6.47 3.84 8.05
C LYS A 85 6.16 4.64 9.32
N GLU A 86 5.51 5.78 9.17
CA GLU A 86 5.12 6.61 10.31
C GLU A 86 4.12 5.89 11.22
N LEU A 87 3.09 5.26 10.63
CA LEU A 87 2.10 4.51 11.39
C LEU A 87 2.70 3.27 12.08
N SER A 88 3.61 2.56 11.41
CA SER A 88 4.31 1.41 12.03
C SER A 88 5.09 1.84 13.27
N ALA A 89 5.83 2.94 13.21
CA ALA A 89 6.55 3.48 14.36
C ALA A 89 5.62 3.87 15.51
N SER A 90 4.50 4.54 15.18
CA SER A 90 3.49 4.92 16.18
C SER A 90 2.80 3.70 16.80
N CYS A 91 2.47 2.69 16.02
CA CYS A 91 1.89 1.44 16.54
C CYS A 91 2.84 0.77 17.54
N GLN A 92 4.13 0.70 17.24
CA GLN A 92 5.13 0.16 18.17
C GLN A 92 5.20 0.98 19.45
N LYS A 93 5.22 2.30 19.34
CA LYS A 93 5.28 3.22 20.50
C LYS A 93 4.08 3.07 21.43
N TYR A 94 2.88 2.90 20.89
CA TYR A 94 1.63 2.79 21.66
C TYR A 94 1.21 1.36 21.96
N GLY A 95 1.98 0.37 21.55
CA GLY A 95 1.69 -1.05 21.79
C GLY A 95 0.42 -1.52 21.08
N LEU A 96 0.20 -1.03 19.85
CA LEU A 96 -0.84 -1.48 18.94
C LEU A 96 -0.25 -2.43 17.89
N LYS A 97 -1.00 -3.45 17.51
CA LYS A 97 -0.67 -4.29 16.36
C LYS A 97 -0.99 -3.56 15.06
N LEU A 98 -0.21 -3.81 14.03
CA LEU A 98 -0.43 -3.23 12.71
C LEU A 98 -0.93 -4.30 11.73
N GLY A 99 -2.03 -4.02 11.08
CA GLY A 99 -2.53 -4.73 9.92
C GLY A 99 -2.48 -3.85 8.67
N ILE A 100 -2.48 -4.47 7.52
CA ILE A 100 -2.52 -3.80 6.23
C ILE A 100 -3.71 -4.27 5.40
N TYR A 101 -4.32 -3.35 4.70
CA TYR A 101 -5.26 -3.62 3.63
C TYR A 101 -4.54 -3.37 2.30
N LEU A 102 -4.52 -4.36 1.43
CA LEU A 102 -3.92 -4.30 0.11
C LEU A 102 -4.91 -4.82 -0.92
N SER A 103 -5.49 -3.93 -1.72
CA SER A 103 -6.48 -4.31 -2.72
C SER A 103 -5.85 -5.08 -3.89
N PRO A 104 -6.35 -6.29 -4.20
CA PRO A 104 -6.00 -6.97 -5.44
C PRO A 104 -6.62 -6.30 -6.68
N ALA A 105 -7.77 -5.65 -6.54
CA ALA A 105 -8.33 -4.79 -7.58
C ALA A 105 -7.57 -3.46 -7.58
N ASP A 106 -7.02 -3.07 -8.72
CA ASP A 106 -6.18 -1.90 -8.88
C ASP A 106 -6.58 -1.17 -10.16
N LEU A 107 -7.42 -0.15 -9.99
CA LEU A 107 -7.99 0.61 -11.11
C LEU A 107 -6.90 1.35 -11.91
N TYR A 108 -5.83 1.79 -11.26
CA TYR A 108 -4.71 2.40 -11.98
C TYR A 108 -4.06 1.40 -12.95
N GLN A 109 -3.85 0.17 -12.52
CA GLN A 109 -3.28 -0.87 -13.37
C GLN A 109 -4.26 -1.40 -14.43
N ILE A 110 -5.56 -1.17 -14.24
CA ILE A 110 -6.61 -1.53 -15.20
C ILE A 110 -6.77 -0.43 -16.26
N GLU A 111 -6.83 0.84 -15.86
CA GLU A 111 -7.22 1.97 -16.72
C GLU A 111 -6.03 2.68 -17.36
N SER A 112 -4.84 2.60 -16.76
CA SER A 112 -3.64 3.24 -17.30
C SER A 112 -3.22 2.60 -18.63
N PRO A 113 -2.81 3.39 -19.63
CA PRO A 113 -2.26 2.84 -20.87
C PRO A 113 -1.04 1.94 -20.68
N GLU A 114 -0.29 2.14 -19.60
CA GLU A 114 0.86 1.33 -19.20
C GLU A 114 0.52 0.33 -18.10
N GLY A 115 -0.77 0.13 -17.82
CA GLY A 115 -1.24 -0.74 -16.76
C GLY A 115 -0.89 -2.20 -17.01
N LEU A 116 -0.64 -2.90 -15.92
CA LEU A 116 -0.19 -4.29 -15.96
C LEU A 116 -1.36 -5.29 -16.02
N TYR A 117 -2.54 -4.87 -15.56
CA TYR A 117 -3.70 -5.74 -15.53
C TYR A 117 -4.29 -5.92 -16.93
N GLY A 118 -4.42 -7.18 -17.37
CA GLY A 118 -4.99 -7.47 -18.68
C GLY A 118 -4.07 -7.11 -19.87
N ASN A 119 -2.79 -6.85 -19.65
CA ASN A 119 -1.81 -6.52 -20.68
C ASN A 119 -1.39 -7.74 -21.53
N LEU A 120 -2.07 -8.87 -21.38
CA LEU A 120 -1.83 -10.13 -22.10
C LEU A 120 -0.43 -10.74 -21.85
N SER A 121 0.27 -10.32 -20.80
CA SER A 121 1.52 -10.95 -20.41
C SER A 121 1.30 -12.40 -20.03
N LYS A 122 2.29 -13.23 -20.36
CA LYS A 122 2.21 -14.67 -20.10
C LYS A 122 2.59 -14.99 -18.65
N TYR A 123 1.94 -16.00 -18.10
CA TYR A 123 2.40 -16.64 -16.88
C TYR A 123 3.74 -17.34 -17.15
N THR A 124 4.74 -16.92 -16.45
CA THR A 124 6.11 -17.48 -16.53
C THR A 124 6.70 -17.57 -15.13
N LYS A 125 7.72 -18.39 -14.98
CA LYS A 125 8.45 -18.51 -13.73
C LYS A 125 9.15 -17.19 -13.40
N ARG A 126 8.82 -16.61 -12.24
CA ARG A 126 9.34 -15.33 -11.79
C ARG A 126 9.77 -15.42 -10.33
N THR A 127 10.77 -14.64 -10.00
CA THR A 127 11.28 -14.53 -8.63
C THR A 127 10.62 -13.35 -7.92
N ILE A 128 10.07 -13.58 -6.73
CA ILE A 128 9.50 -12.57 -5.85
C ILE A 128 10.42 -12.37 -4.64
N PRO A 129 10.74 -11.13 -4.26
CA PRO A 129 10.35 -9.87 -4.91
C PRO A 129 11.10 -9.65 -6.22
N LYS A 130 10.47 -8.93 -7.15
CA LYS A 130 11.14 -8.46 -8.36
C LYS A 130 12.25 -7.48 -7.97
N GLU A 131 13.46 -7.72 -8.44
CA GLU A 131 14.59 -6.82 -8.18
C GLU A 131 14.40 -5.47 -8.90
N VAL A 132 14.73 -4.39 -8.19
CA VAL A 132 14.76 -3.04 -8.74
C VAL A 132 16.16 -2.46 -8.54
N PRO A 133 16.86 -2.08 -9.62
CA PRO A 133 18.21 -1.50 -9.53
C PRO A 133 18.25 -0.29 -8.59
N GLY A 134 19.23 -0.27 -7.69
CA GLY A 134 19.43 0.82 -6.72
C GLY A 134 18.51 0.79 -5.50
N ARG A 135 17.57 -0.16 -5.44
CA ARG A 135 16.64 -0.30 -4.30
C ARG A 135 16.57 -1.73 -3.76
N PRO A 136 17.68 -2.31 -3.30
CA PRO A 136 17.71 -3.69 -2.82
C PRO A 136 16.89 -3.84 -1.53
N PHE A 137 16.37 -5.05 -1.31
CA PHE A 137 15.78 -5.44 -0.03
C PHE A 137 16.87 -5.86 0.96
N ALA A 138 16.69 -5.51 2.23
CA ALA A 138 17.50 -6.04 3.31
C ALA A 138 17.21 -7.54 3.54
N ASN A 139 15.93 -7.91 3.49
CA ASN A 139 15.50 -9.31 3.53
C ASN A 139 15.87 -9.99 2.20
N LYS A 140 16.66 -11.07 2.27
CA LYS A 140 17.16 -11.78 1.09
C LYS A 140 16.37 -13.04 0.74
N THR A 141 15.24 -13.29 1.42
CA THR A 141 14.34 -14.39 1.07
C THR A 141 13.71 -14.14 -0.30
N THR A 142 13.66 -15.17 -1.10
CA THR A 142 13.02 -15.12 -2.43
C THR A 142 12.10 -16.31 -2.60
N PHE A 143 11.11 -16.13 -3.47
CA PHE A 143 10.14 -17.15 -3.82
C PHE A 143 10.03 -17.25 -5.35
N GLU A 144 9.73 -18.40 -5.86
CA GLU A 144 9.50 -18.60 -7.30
C GLU A 144 8.04 -19.01 -7.52
N PHE A 145 7.37 -18.30 -8.41
CA PHE A 145 5.98 -18.56 -8.81
C PHE A 145 5.82 -18.43 -10.32
N GLU A 146 4.82 -19.09 -10.88
CA GLU A 146 4.34 -18.80 -12.24
C GLU A 146 3.34 -17.64 -12.16
N LEU A 147 3.73 -16.47 -12.66
CA LEU A 147 2.98 -15.23 -12.56
C LEU A 147 3.00 -14.48 -13.89
N ASP A 148 1.94 -13.70 -14.13
CA ASP A 148 1.93 -12.63 -15.12
C ASP A 148 2.51 -11.33 -14.54
N ASP A 149 2.54 -10.26 -15.31
CA ASP A 149 3.10 -8.98 -14.89
C ASP A 149 2.36 -8.37 -13.70
N TYR A 150 1.03 -8.47 -13.69
CA TYR A 150 0.23 -7.90 -12.61
C TYR A 150 0.45 -8.66 -11.29
N ASN A 151 0.43 -9.99 -11.34
CA ASN A 151 0.65 -10.79 -10.14
C ASN A 151 2.09 -10.65 -9.60
N GLU A 152 3.10 -10.50 -10.47
CA GLU A 152 4.46 -10.17 -10.05
C GLU A 152 4.51 -8.83 -9.31
N TYR A 153 3.85 -7.81 -9.84
CA TYR A 153 3.69 -6.49 -9.22
C TYR A 153 3.03 -6.58 -7.85
N PHE A 154 1.87 -7.24 -7.78
CA PHE A 154 1.09 -7.38 -6.54
C PHE A 154 1.86 -8.15 -5.46
N MET A 155 2.44 -9.28 -5.80
CA MET A 155 3.20 -10.10 -4.86
C MET A 155 4.48 -9.41 -4.39
N SER A 156 5.12 -8.62 -5.24
CA SER A 156 6.30 -7.84 -4.87
C SER A 156 5.94 -6.69 -3.92
N GLN A 157 4.80 -6.03 -4.12
CA GLN A 157 4.28 -5.04 -3.17
C GLN A 157 3.93 -5.67 -1.81
N LEU A 158 3.32 -6.85 -1.82
CA LEU A 158 3.03 -7.58 -0.58
C LEU A 158 4.33 -7.91 0.18
N PHE A 159 5.36 -8.33 -0.53
CA PHE A 159 6.67 -8.60 0.06
C PHE A 159 7.28 -7.33 0.70
N GLU A 160 7.21 -6.17 0.04
CA GLU A 160 7.65 -4.89 0.62
C GLU A 160 6.97 -4.64 1.97
N LEU A 161 5.65 -4.72 2.00
CA LEU A 161 4.86 -4.42 3.20
C LEU A 161 5.14 -5.39 4.34
N LEU A 162 5.30 -6.68 4.04
CA LEU A 162 5.54 -7.70 5.05
C LEU A 162 6.97 -7.71 5.60
N THR A 163 7.95 -7.15 4.89
CA THR A 163 9.36 -7.26 5.27
C THR A 163 10.01 -5.94 5.68
N GLU A 164 9.44 -4.79 5.33
CA GLU A 164 10.10 -3.49 5.55
C GLU A 164 9.37 -2.57 6.55
N TYR A 165 8.17 -2.96 7.01
CA TYR A 165 7.34 -2.10 7.86
C TYR A 165 7.10 -2.64 9.28
N GLY A 166 8.02 -3.52 9.74
CA GLY A 166 7.93 -4.16 11.05
C GLY A 166 6.94 -5.32 11.05
N PRO A 167 6.57 -5.82 12.25
CA PRO A 167 5.64 -6.92 12.35
C PRO A 167 4.26 -6.54 11.81
N ILE A 168 3.78 -7.28 10.83
CA ILE A 168 2.41 -7.17 10.31
C ILE A 168 1.59 -8.33 10.88
N ASP A 169 0.55 -8.00 11.64
CA ASP A 169 -0.30 -8.98 12.34
C ASP A 169 -1.43 -9.53 11.47
N GLU A 170 -1.86 -8.76 10.47
CA GLU A 170 -2.98 -9.13 9.60
C GLU A 170 -2.84 -8.49 8.22
N VAL A 171 -3.22 -9.23 7.21
CA VAL A 171 -3.36 -8.73 5.83
C VAL A 171 -4.81 -8.88 5.40
N TRP A 172 -5.40 -7.81 4.91
CA TRP A 172 -6.75 -7.77 4.39
C TRP A 172 -6.71 -7.60 2.87
N PHE A 173 -7.17 -8.60 2.15
CA PHE A 173 -7.40 -8.51 0.72
C PHE A 173 -8.88 -8.26 0.47
N ASP A 174 -9.17 -7.26 -0.35
CA ASP A 174 -10.53 -6.86 -0.72
C ASP A 174 -10.60 -6.58 -2.22
N GLY A 175 -11.81 -6.69 -2.80
CA GLY A 175 -12.01 -6.42 -4.21
C GLY A 175 -11.36 -7.47 -5.13
N ALA A 176 -11.51 -8.75 -4.82
CA ALA A 176 -11.09 -9.81 -5.72
C ALA A 176 -11.81 -9.67 -7.07
N HIS A 177 -11.06 -9.50 -8.14
CA HIS A 177 -11.64 -9.44 -9.48
C HIS A 177 -11.95 -10.86 -9.97
N PRO A 178 -13.12 -11.11 -10.55
CA PRO A 178 -13.58 -12.45 -10.92
C PRO A 178 -12.94 -13.02 -12.19
N LYS A 179 -11.72 -12.62 -12.55
CA LYS A 179 -11.00 -13.20 -13.69
C LYS A 179 -9.63 -13.65 -13.29
#